data_38910b8f2606f2e6f52e6ca149cc038f
#
_entry.id   38910b8f2606f2e6f52e6ca149cc038f
#
_cell.length_a   1.000
_cell.length_b   1.000
_cell.length_c   1.000
_cell.angle_alpha   90.00
_cell.angle_beta   90.00
_cell.angle_gamma   90.00
#
_symmetry.space_group_name_H-M   'P 1'
#
loop_
_entity.id
_entity.type
_entity.pdbx_description
1 polymer ?
#
loop_
_entity_poly.entity_id
_entity_poly.type
_entity_poly.pdbx_seq_one_letter_code
_entity_poly.pdbx_strand_id
1 'polypeptide(L)'
;VEGKSFTILGRKVSIDKFGFPSKITSSFTGSNHQVDGPDKDILSGSIQLRLLKDGKEIKLKTKTLVITSQSSGAVAWQSILSATDIEIIVHAKMECDGYINYETRIKAKNNTSLDDVQLVLPYNRSTAKYLMGMGKRGGKIPDKLEWKWQQEYANNMLWVGDVNAGMQLKLKHVVPDWKIYGFENTGPYRDWSNEGNGGCTMYHTNAATVVTAYTGPKNIARNGEMVLNFGLLITPFHPLDNKHWSERYYHSDNNPEKAASLGATV
;
A
#
# COMPACT_ATOMS: atom_id res chain seq x y z
N VAL A 1 -3.69 -19.63 -6.96
CA VAL A 1 -3.42 -19.46 -5.51
C VAL A 1 -2.86 -20.77 -4.98
N GLU A 2 -1.65 -20.72 -4.45
CA GLU A 2 -1.00 -21.87 -3.82
C GLU A 2 -0.83 -21.57 -2.32
N GLY A 3 -1.73 -22.11 -1.50
CA GLY A 3 -1.71 -21.83 -0.06
C GLY A 3 -1.89 -20.34 0.24
N LYS A 4 -0.83 -19.68 0.71
CA LYS A 4 -0.80 -18.24 1.02
C LYS A 4 -0.01 -17.41 0.00
N SER A 5 0.17 -17.93 -1.22
CA SER A 5 0.89 -17.27 -2.31
C SER A 5 -0.03 -17.04 -3.50
N PHE A 6 0.03 -15.85 -4.07
CA PHE A 6 -0.78 -15.40 -5.18
C PHE A 6 0.13 -15.00 -6.34
N THR A 7 -0.08 -15.58 -7.51
CA THR A 7 0.65 -15.22 -8.73
C THR A 7 -0.26 -14.37 -9.61
N ILE A 8 0.26 -13.27 -10.07
CA ILE A 8 -0.33 -12.34 -11.03
C ILE A 8 0.69 -12.07 -12.13
N LEU A 9 0.30 -11.38 -13.19
CA LEU A 9 1.17 -11.14 -14.33
C LEU A 9 2.56 -10.61 -13.91
N GLY A 10 3.60 -11.39 -14.09
CA GLY A 10 4.99 -11.04 -13.78
C GLY A 10 5.31 -10.75 -12.31
N ARG A 11 4.40 -11.10 -11.38
CA ARG A 11 4.61 -10.83 -9.94
C ARG A 11 4.06 -11.94 -9.08
N LYS A 12 4.65 -12.12 -7.89
CA LYS A 12 4.19 -13.07 -6.89
C LYS A 12 4.13 -12.41 -5.51
N VAL A 13 3.05 -12.65 -4.79
CA VAL A 13 2.81 -12.15 -3.44
C VAL A 13 2.62 -13.32 -2.51
N SER A 14 3.36 -13.37 -1.41
CA SER A 14 3.11 -14.30 -0.30
C SER A 14 2.70 -13.51 0.93
N ILE A 15 1.70 -13.99 1.66
CA ILE A 15 1.23 -13.37 2.90
C ILE A 15 1.66 -14.20 4.11
N ASP A 16 1.90 -13.52 5.22
CA ASP A 16 2.21 -14.15 6.50
C ASP A 16 0.93 -14.54 7.28
N LYS A 17 1.13 -15.05 8.49
CA LYS A 17 0.02 -15.43 9.38
C LYS A 17 -0.83 -14.25 9.86
N PHE A 18 -0.33 -13.03 9.75
CA PHE A 18 -1.06 -11.80 10.10
C PHE A 18 -1.91 -11.27 8.94
N GLY A 19 -1.75 -11.84 7.73
CA GLY A 19 -2.46 -11.43 6.52
C GLY A 19 -1.79 -10.30 5.76
N PHE A 20 -0.55 -9.95 6.09
CA PHE A 20 0.23 -8.94 5.36
C PHE A 20 1.27 -9.60 4.44
N PRO A 21 1.68 -8.93 3.35
CA PRO A 21 2.72 -9.44 2.48
C PRO A 21 4.02 -9.70 3.25
N SER A 22 4.51 -10.94 3.17
CA SER A 22 5.81 -11.34 3.71
C SER A 22 6.90 -11.35 2.64
N LYS A 23 6.49 -11.54 1.39
CA LYS A 23 7.36 -11.49 0.22
C LYS A 23 6.57 -10.98 -0.98
N ILE A 24 7.19 -10.11 -1.76
CA ILE A 24 6.68 -9.66 -3.06
C ILE A 24 7.85 -9.71 -4.03
N THR A 25 7.67 -10.41 -5.16
CA THR A 25 8.64 -10.47 -6.24
C THR A 25 8.07 -9.92 -7.53
N SER A 26 8.94 -9.38 -8.37
CA SER A 26 8.66 -8.97 -9.74
C SER A 26 9.64 -9.66 -10.69
N SER A 27 9.11 -10.25 -11.75
CA SER A 27 9.89 -10.91 -12.83
C SER A 27 9.89 -10.06 -14.11
N PHE A 28 9.58 -8.78 -14.03
CA PHE A 28 9.68 -7.87 -15.16
C PHE A 28 11.14 -7.65 -15.54
N THR A 29 11.43 -7.65 -16.85
CA THR A 29 12.76 -7.31 -17.37
C THR A 29 13.14 -5.87 -17.04
N GLY A 30 14.42 -5.53 -17.12
CA GLY A 30 14.90 -4.18 -16.84
C GLY A 30 14.30 -3.09 -17.73
N SER A 31 13.82 -3.46 -18.92
CA SER A 31 13.12 -2.58 -19.85
C SER A 31 11.60 -2.57 -19.70
N ASN A 32 11.04 -3.41 -18.83
CA ASN A 32 9.61 -3.63 -18.63
C ASN A 32 8.82 -4.13 -19.84
N HIS A 33 9.46 -4.64 -20.86
CA HIS A 33 8.78 -5.15 -22.06
C HIS A 33 8.33 -6.62 -21.93
N GLN A 34 8.91 -7.36 -20.98
CA GLN A 34 8.65 -8.80 -20.79
C GLN A 34 8.56 -9.14 -19.32
N VAL A 35 7.97 -10.30 -19.01
CA VAL A 35 7.73 -10.79 -17.63
C VAL A 35 8.51 -12.07 -17.32
N ASP A 36 9.57 -12.34 -18.05
CA ASP A 36 10.47 -13.50 -17.96
C ASP A 36 11.88 -13.12 -17.43
N GLY A 37 12.00 -11.94 -16.87
CA GLY A 37 13.22 -11.49 -16.20
C GLY A 37 13.49 -12.27 -14.90
N PRO A 38 14.69 -12.10 -14.31
CA PRO A 38 15.01 -12.70 -13.02
C PRO A 38 14.12 -12.08 -11.91
N ASP A 39 13.70 -12.93 -10.99
CA ASP A 39 12.92 -12.50 -9.82
C ASP A 39 13.68 -11.44 -9.01
N LYS A 40 12.98 -10.35 -8.72
CA LYS A 40 13.49 -9.22 -7.96
C LYS A 40 12.61 -8.99 -6.73
N ASP A 41 13.20 -9.14 -5.54
CA ASP A 41 12.50 -8.93 -4.29
C ASP A 41 12.20 -7.44 -4.07
N ILE A 42 10.92 -7.10 -3.86
CA ILE A 42 10.49 -5.75 -3.52
C ILE A 42 10.62 -5.50 -2.02
N LEU A 43 10.33 -6.52 -1.21
CA LEU A 43 10.44 -6.46 0.24
C LEU A 43 11.68 -7.22 0.74
N SER A 44 12.28 -6.74 1.83
CA SER A 44 13.34 -7.43 2.57
C SER A 44 12.81 -8.26 3.75
N GLY A 45 11.53 -8.16 4.04
CA GLY A 45 10.81 -8.87 5.12
C GLY A 45 9.33 -8.55 5.10
N SER A 46 8.58 -9.09 6.07
CA SER A 46 7.13 -8.90 6.15
C SER A 46 6.75 -7.46 6.43
N ILE A 47 5.68 -6.99 5.78
CA ILE A 47 4.96 -5.79 6.20
C ILE A 47 4.35 -6.06 7.57
N GLN A 48 4.43 -5.10 8.50
CA GLN A 48 4.02 -5.28 9.89
C GLN A 48 3.06 -4.16 10.32
N LEU A 49 1.99 -4.55 10.99
CA LEU A 49 1.18 -3.65 11.79
C LEU A 49 1.67 -3.74 13.25
N ARG A 50 2.13 -2.64 13.81
CA ARG A 50 2.64 -2.55 15.18
C ARG A 50 1.77 -1.62 16.00
N LEU A 51 1.45 -2.02 17.22
CA LEU A 51 0.79 -1.21 18.21
C LEU A 51 1.76 -0.96 19.36
N LEU A 52 1.97 0.30 19.70
CA LEU A 52 2.85 0.70 20.79
C LEU A 52 2.01 1.17 21.99
N LYS A 53 2.36 0.70 23.17
CA LYS A 53 1.76 1.11 24.44
C LYS A 53 2.83 1.13 25.54
N ASP A 54 2.89 2.21 26.32
CA ASP A 54 3.86 2.41 27.40
C ASP A 54 5.31 2.20 26.91
N GLY A 55 5.62 2.71 25.70
CA GLY A 55 6.92 2.60 25.03
C GLY A 55 7.28 1.20 24.54
N LYS A 56 6.35 0.24 24.55
CA LYS A 56 6.58 -1.16 24.15
C LYS A 56 5.64 -1.60 23.05
N GLU A 57 6.11 -2.50 22.19
CA GLU A 57 5.28 -3.12 21.18
C GLU A 57 4.37 -4.20 21.80
N ILE A 58 3.07 -4.12 21.50
CA ILE A 58 2.09 -5.12 21.90
C ILE A 58 2.28 -6.38 21.04
N LYS A 59 2.54 -7.52 21.68
CA LYS A 59 2.69 -8.80 21.00
C LYS A 59 1.33 -9.34 20.54
N LEU A 60 1.13 -9.38 19.23
CA LEU A 60 -0.07 -9.92 18.60
C LEU A 60 0.07 -11.42 18.36
N LYS A 61 -1.03 -12.15 18.52
CA LYS A 61 -1.15 -13.57 18.17
C LYS A 61 -2.23 -13.74 17.12
N THR A 62 -1.97 -14.53 16.09
CA THR A 62 -2.97 -14.90 15.08
C THR A 62 -3.94 -15.93 15.65
N LYS A 63 -5.23 -15.64 15.60
CA LYS A 63 -6.32 -16.60 15.87
C LYS A 63 -6.69 -17.36 14.60
N THR A 64 -6.92 -16.65 13.51
CA THR A 64 -7.31 -17.23 12.21
C THR A 64 -6.69 -16.46 11.06
N LEU A 65 -6.50 -17.18 9.94
CA LEU A 65 -6.28 -16.60 8.62
C LEU A 65 -6.98 -17.49 7.59
N VAL A 66 -7.94 -16.95 6.88
CA VAL A 66 -8.76 -17.66 5.89
C VAL A 66 -8.85 -16.89 4.58
N ILE A 67 -8.87 -17.61 3.47
CA ILE A 67 -9.25 -17.07 2.18
C ILE A 67 -10.77 -17.01 2.15
N THR A 68 -11.34 -15.84 2.00
CA THR A 68 -12.80 -15.60 2.06
C THR A 68 -13.46 -15.67 0.69
N SER A 69 -12.71 -15.33 -0.36
CA SER A 69 -13.18 -15.50 -1.74
C SER A 69 -12.01 -15.63 -2.70
N GLN A 70 -12.24 -16.30 -3.84
CA GLN A 70 -11.28 -16.45 -4.92
C GLN A 70 -12.01 -16.51 -6.26
N SER A 71 -11.51 -15.74 -7.22
CA SER A 71 -11.96 -15.75 -8.61
C SER A 71 -10.75 -15.63 -9.55
N SER A 72 -10.99 -15.63 -10.85
CA SER A 72 -9.92 -15.37 -11.84
C SER A 72 -9.35 -13.95 -11.76
N GLY A 73 -10.13 -12.99 -11.28
CA GLY A 73 -9.74 -11.57 -11.22
C GLY A 73 -9.36 -11.05 -9.83
N ALA A 74 -9.64 -11.82 -8.75
CA ALA A 74 -9.37 -11.34 -7.40
C ALA A 74 -9.30 -12.46 -6.38
N VAL A 75 -8.60 -12.20 -5.27
CA VAL A 75 -8.58 -13.02 -4.07
C VAL A 75 -8.80 -12.13 -2.84
N ALA A 76 -9.62 -12.57 -1.89
CA ALA A 76 -9.80 -11.88 -0.62
C ALA A 76 -9.51 -12.81 0.54
N TRP A 77 -9.03 -12.23 1.63
CA TRP A 77 -8.73 -12.96 2.87
C TRP A 77 -9.05 -12.12 4.09
N GLN A 78 -9.20 -12.83 5.20
CA GLN A 78 -9.38 -12.23 6.52
C GLN A 78 -8.40 -12.87 7.49
N SER A 79 -7.77 -12.04 8.34
CA SER A 79 -7.09 -12.54 9.53
C SER A 79 -7.65 -11.90 10.79
N ILE A 80 -7.65 -12.67 11.88
CA ILE A 80 -8.02 -12.19 13.21
C ILE A 80 -6.81 -12.35 14.12
N LEU A 81 -6.38 -11.23 14.69
CA LEU A 81 -5.26 -11.15 15.62
C LEU A 81 -5.76 -10.74 16.98
N SER A 82 -5.05 -11.11 18.04
CA SER A 82 -5.40 -10.73 19.40
C SER A 82 -4.20 -10.43 20.27
N ALA A 83 -4.41 -9.53 21.21
CA ALA A 83 -3.65 -9.34 22.44
C ALA A 83 -4.62 -9.36 23.62
N THR A 84 -4.18 -9.06 24.85
CA THR A 84 -5.01 -9.17 26.06
C THR A 84 -6.35 -8.45 25.94
N ASP A 85 -6.33 -7.17 25.60
CA ASP A 85 -7.53 -6.30 25.53
C ASP A 85 -7.84 -5.80 24.11
N ILE A 86 -7.09 -6.27 23.13
CA ILE A 86 -7.20 -5.83 21.73
C ILE A 86 -7.49 -7.02 20.83
N GLU A 87 -8.43 -6.83 19.90
CA GLU A 87 -8.65 -7.70 18.76
C GLU A 87 -8.49 -6.89 17.48
N ILE A 88 -7.77 -7.45 16.51
CA ILE A 88 -7.58 -6.82 15.20
C ILE A 88 -8.16 -7.73 14.14
N ILE A 89 -9.04 -7.18 13.31
CA ILE A 89 -9.58 -7.86 12.14
C ILE A 89 -9.00 -7.18 10.91
N VAL A 90 -8.27 -7.95 10.12
CA VAL A 90 -7.68 -7.51 8.85
C VAL A 90 -8.49 -8.11 7.72
N HIS A 91 -9.14 -7.28 6.93
CA HIS A 91 -9.73 -7.66 5.65
C HIS A 91 -8.84 -7.17 4.53
N ALA A 92 -8.56 -8.04 3.58
CA ALA A 92 -7.79 -7.68 2.40
C ALA A 92 -8.37 -8.28 1.13
N LYS A 93 -8.25 -7.55 0.02
CA LYS A 93 -8.60 -8.00 -1.32
C LYS A 93 -7.49 -7.61 -2.28
N MET A 94 -6.96 -8.57 -3.01
CA MET A 94 -6.00 -8.36 -4.09
C MET A 94 -6.69 -8.55 -5.43
N GLU A 95 -6.47 -7.64 -6.36
CA GLU A 95 -6.97 -7.69 -7.74
C GLU A 95 -5.87 -8.14 -8.71
N CYS A 96 -6.26 -8.56 -9.90
CA CYS A 96 -5.34 -9.14 -10.88
C CYS A 96 -4.27 -8.17 -11.39
N ASP A 97 -4.49 -6.86 -11.24
CA ASP A 97 -3.51 -5.81 -11.53
C ASP A 97 -2.44 -5.62 -10.44
N GLY A 98 -2.58 -6.33 -9.31
CA GLY A 98 -1.65 -6.26 -8.17
C GLY A 98 -2.00 -5.17 -7.16
N TYR A 99 -3.19 -4.59 -7.26
CA TYR A 99 -3.72 -3.71 -6.23
C TYR A 99 -4.26 -4.50 -5.06
N ILE A 100 -3.79 -4.20 -3.84
CA ILE A 100 -4.27 -4.83 -2.59
C ILE A 100 -4.92 -3.76 -1.74
N ASN A 101 -6.21 -3.92 -1.47
CA ASN A 101 -6.96 -3.08 -0.55
C ASN A 101 -7.00 -3.69 0.84
N TYR A 102 -6.69 -2.91 1.87
CA TYR A 102 -6.75 -3.30 3.27
C TYR A 102 -7.76 -2.46 4.04
N GLU A 103 -8.56 -3.12 4.86
CA GLU A 103 -9.31 -2.55 5.97
C GLU A 103 -8.87 -3.26 7.25
N THR A 104 -8.35 -2.51 8.21
CA THR A 104 -7.87 -3.02 9.49
C THR A 104 -8.68 -2.41 10.62
N ARG A 105 -9.45 -3.23 11.35
CA ARG A 105 -10.28 -2.83 12.48
C ARG A 105 -9.59 -3.22 13.78
N ILE A 106 -9.27 -2.26 14.61
CA ILE A 106 -8.64 -2.43 15.92
C ILE A 106 -9.70 -2.19 16.98
N LYS A 107 -10.14 -3.24 17.66
CA LYS A 107 -11.20 -3.22 18.68
C LYS A 107 -10.59 -3.33 20.07
N ALA A 108 -11.03 -2.50 20.99
CA ALA A 108 -10.62 -2.53 22.38
C ALA A 108 -11.74 -3.06 23.29
N LYS A 109 -11.42 -4.02 24.18
CA LYS A 109 -12.36 -4.54 25.19
C LYS A 109 -12.53 -3.59 26.38
N ASN A 110 -11.49 -2.82 26.68
CA ASN A 110 -11.46 -1.82 27.72
C ASN A 110 -10.97 -0.49 27.14
N ASN A 111 -11.10 0.61 27.88
CA ASN A 111 -10.47 1.87 27.49
C ASN A 111 -8.98 1.63 27.27
N THR A 112 -8.50 1.90 26.10
CA THR A 112 -7.13 1.60 25.68
C THR A 112 -6.49 2.84 25.09
N SER A 113 -5.41 3.28 25.70
CA SER A 113 -4.52 4.31 25.15
C SER A 113 -3.35 3.62 24.46
N LEU A 114 -3.09 3.99 23.22
CA LEU A 114 -1.94 3.57 22.43
C LEU A 114 -1.04 4.78 22.21
N ASP A 115 0.26 4.57 22.32
CA ASP A 115 1.25 5.61 22.02
C ASP A 115 1.33 5.82 20.51
N ASP A 116 1.13 4.74 19.73
CA ASP A 116 1.17 4.79 18.26
C ASP A 116 0.58 3.52 17.65
N VAL A 117 0.11 3.64 16.40
CA VAL A 117 -0.19 2.52 15.52
C VAL A 117 0.61 2.72 14.23
N GLN A 118 1.44 1.75 13.90
CA GLN A 118 2.41 1.84 12.82
C GLN A 118 2.16 0.76 11.76
N LEU A 119 2.23 1.15 10.48
CA LEU A 119 2.36 0.24 9.35
C LEU A 119 3.80 0.35 8.83
N VAL A 120 4.57 -0.73 8.99
CA VAL A 120 6.00 -0.79 8.65
C VAL A 120 6.19 -1.58 7.37
N LEU A 121 6.80 -0.97 6.35
CA LEU A 121 7.06 -1.55 5.04
C LEU A 121 8.58 -1.61 4.82
N PRO A 122 9.21 -2.78 4.97
CA PRO A 122 10.64 -2.94 4.75
C PRO A 122 10.93 -3.26 3.28
N TYR A 123 11.13 -2.23 2.45
CA TYR A 123 11.55 -2.41 1.07
C TYR A 123 12.98 -2.95 1.00
N ASN A 124 13.24 -3.83 0.04
CA ASN A 124 14.59 -4.32 -0.22
C ASN A 124 15.50 -3.15 -0.66
N ARG A 125 16.65 -3.00 -0.01
CA ARG A 125 17.58 -1.89 -0.25
C ARG A 125 18.07 -1.83 -1.70
N SER A 126 18.26 -2.99 -2.34
CA SER A 126 18.70 -3.07 -3.73
C SER A 126 17.63 -2.65 -4.74
N THR A 127 16.35 -2.77 -4.36
CA THR A 127 15.19 -2.38 -5.19
C THR A 127 14.74 -0.95 -4.92
N ALA A 128 14.91 -0.44 -3.70
CA ALA A 128 14.51 0.90 -3.30
C ALA A 128 15.49 1.98 -3.83
N LYS A 129 15.45 2.24 -5.14
CA LYS A 129 16.34 3.23 -5.80
C LYS A 129 15.70 4.59 -5.97
N TYR A 130 14.38 4.61 -6.17
CA TYR A 130 13.61 5.81 -6.45
C TYR A 130 12.44 5.93 -5.49
N LEU A 131 11.98 7.17 -5.29
CA LEU A 131 10.85 7.51 -4.43
C LEU A 131 10.04 8.63 -5.09
N MET A 132 8.70 8.54 -4.95
CA MET A 132 7.76 9.57 -5.40
C MET A 132 6.57 9.62 -4.44
N GLY A 133 6.08 10.81 -4.13
CA GLY A 133 4.89 11.01 -3.30
C GLY A 133 5.21 11.65 -1.94
N MET A 134 4.19 11.89 -1.12
CA MET A 134 4.30 12.56 0.19
C MET A 134 5.15 13.84 0.11
N GLY A 135 4.80 14.73 -0.85
CA GLY A 135 5.49 16.00 -1.08
C GLY A 135 6.80 15.90 -1.86
N LYS A 136 7.27 14.71 -2.23
CA LYS A 136 8.46 14.53 -3.05
C LYS A 136 8.08 14.29 -4.51
N ARG A 137 8.72 15.04 -5.42
CA ARG A 137 8.70 14.76 -6.85
C ARG A 137 9.48 13.46 -7.12
N GLY A 138 9.12 12.71 -8.15
CA GLY A 138 9.83 11.49 -8.52
C GLY A 138 11.32 11.73 -8.72
N GLY A 139 12.15 10.81 -8.22
CA GLY A 139 13.61 10.91 -8.32
C GLY A 139 14.34 9.88 -7.47
N LYS A 140 15.66 10.00 -7.42
CA LYS A 140 16.50 9.14 -6.58
C LYS A 140 16.04 9.22 -5.13
N ILE A 141 15.99 8.07 -4.47
CA ILE A 141 15.53 7.98 -3.08
C ILE A 141 16.44 8.80 -2.16
N PRO A 142 15.88 9.68 -1.30
CA PRO A 142 16.66 10.45 -0.34
C PRO A 142 17.13 9.58 0.82
N ASP A 143 18.11 10.06 1.61
CA ASP A 143 18.62 9.33 2.78
C ASP A 143 17.57 9.15 3.86
N LYS A 144 16.67 10.12 4.01
CA LYS A 144 15.53 10.07 4.93
C LYS A 144 14.34 10.84 4.38
N LEU A 145 13.15 10.45 4.81
CA LEU A 145 11.91 11.18 4.62
C LEU A 145 11.22 11.33 5.96
N GLU A 146 10.75 12.54 6.23
CA GLU A 146 9.83 12.86 7.30
C GLU A 146 8.67 13.63 6.69
N TRP A 147 7.47 13.07 6.76
CA TRP A 147 6.26 13.68 6.24
C TRP A 147 5.19 13.67 7.34
N LYS A 148 4.53 14.79 7.50
CA LYS A 148 3.40 14.99 8.41
C LYS A 148 2.14 15.29 7.62
N TRP A 149 1.01 14.84 8.12
CA TRP A 149 -0.28 15.21 7.56
C TRP A 149 -0.46 16.72 7.59
N GLN A 150 -0.82 17.29 6.44
CA GLN A 150 -1.20 18.68 6.31
C GLN A 150 -2.62 18.71 5.74
N GLN A 151 -3.50 19.52 6.37
CA GLN A 151 -4.93 19.56 5.99
C GLN A 151 -5.16 20.03 4.55
N GLU A 152 -4.24 20.82 4.01
CA GLU A 152 -4.38 21.45 2.70
C GLU A 152 -3.93 20.57 1.53
N TYR A 153 -3.16 19.50 1.77
CA TYR A 153 -2.58 18.67 0.71
C TYR A 153 -2.83 17.19 0.97
N ALA A 154 -3.76 16.62 0.21
CA ALA A 154 -4.09 15.18 0.27
C ALA A 154 -3.03 14.28 -0.39
N ASN A 155 -1.74 14.59 -0.31
CA ASN A 155 -0.68 13.74 -0.86
C ASN A 155 -0.30 12.64 0.13
N ASN A 156 -1.16 11.63 0.22
CA ASN A 156 -1.10 10.49 1.13
C ASN A 156 -0.57 9.21 0.45
N MET A 157 0.11 9.36 -0.68
CA MET A 157 0.68 8.26 -1.44
C MET A 157 2.20 8.35 -1.45
N LEU A 158 2.85 7.18 -1.34
CA LEU A 158 4.29 7.04 -1.47
C LEU A 158 4.60 5.80 -2.31
N TRP A 159 5.31 5.97 -3.40
CA TRP A 159 5.87 4.89 -4.19
C TRP A 159 7.37 4.78 -3.93
N VAL A 160 7.85 3.54 -3.74
CA VAL A 160 9.29 3.21 -3.60
C VAL A 160 9.60 2.01 -4.49
N GLY A 161 10.67 2.09 -5.26
CA GLY A 161 11.04 0.98 -6.14
C GLY A 161 12.20 1.29 -7.09
N ASP A 162 12.34 0.39 -8.05
CA ASP A 162 13.16 0.50 -9.24
C ASP A 162 12.25 0.47 -10.48
N VAL A 163 12.82 0.62 -11.68
CA VAL A 163 12.08 0.63 -12.94
C VAL A 163 11.17 -0.59 -13.11
N ASN A 164 11.63 -1.77 -12.72
CA ASN A 164 10.94 -3.05 -12.94
C ASN A 164 10.46 -3.75 -11.67
N ALA A 165 10.53 -3.11 -10.52
CA ALA A 165 10.07 -3.67 -9.26
C ALA A 165 9.81 -2.54 -8.25
N GLY A 166 8.59 -2.37 -7.79
CA GLY A 166 8.24 -1.34 -6.82
C GLY A 166 6.87 -1.55 -6.21
N MET A 167 6.55 -0.74 -5.22
CA MET A 167 5.24 -0.77 -4.58
C MET A 167 4.86 0.62 -4.08
N GLN A 168 3.61 1.00 -4.33
CA GLN A 168 3.00 2.21 -3.79
C GLN A 168 2.22 1.85 -2.53
N LEU A 169 2.38 2.66 -1.50
CA LEU A 169 1.48 2.76 -0.35
C LEU A 169 0.53 3.94 -0.58
N LYS A 170 -0.77 3.73 -0.37
CA LYS A 170 -1.78 4.78 -0.28
C LYS A 170 -2.51 4.68 1.04
N LEU A 171 -2.38 5.68 1.89
CA LEU A 171 -3.17 5.79 3.12
C LEU A 171 -4.57 6.30 2.76
N LYS A 172 -5.61 5.58 3.18
CA LYS A 172 -6.99 5.85 2.77
C LYS A 172 -7.85 6.29 3.94
N HIS A 173 -8.91 6.97 3.57
CA HIS A 173 -10.07 7.22 4.41
C HIS A 173 -11.29 6.55 3.78
N VAL A 174 -12.12 5.90 4.57
CA VAL A 174 -13.43 5.43 4.11
C VAL A 174 -14.37 6.63 4.14
N VAL A 175 -14.72 7.10 2.96
CA VAL A 175 -15.84 8.01 2.78
C VAL A 175 -17.03 7.15 2.42
N PRO A 176 -18.11 7.10 3.23
CA PRO A 176 -19.32 6.32 2.93
C PRO A 176 -19.91 6.69 1.56
N ASP A 177 -19.83 7.97 1.19
CA ASP A 177 -20.31 8.50 -0.08
C ASP A 177 -19.10 8.83 -1.00
N TRP A 178 -18.68 7.85 -1.79
CA TRP A 178 -17.65 8.07 -2.78
C TRP A 178 -18.16 8.99 -3.90
N LYS A 179 -17.72 10.25 -3.91
CA LYS A 179 -17.99 11.18 -5.01
C LYS A 179 -16.84 11.16 -6.00
N ILE A 180 -17.16 10.99 -7.28
CA ILE A 180 -16.21 10.83 -8.40
C ILE A 180 -15.21 12.01 -8.50
N TYR A 181 -15.60 13.20 -8.03
CA TYR A 181 -14.79 14.42 -8.09
C TYR A 181 -14.25 14.84 -6.72
N GLY A 182 -13.71 13.89 -5.97
CA GLY A 182 -13.31 13.94 -4.57
C GLY A 182 -12.36 15.04 -4.08
N PHE A 183 -12.25 16.18 -4.75
CA PHE A 183 -11.52 17.32 -4.20
C PHE A 183 -12.26 17.98 -3.03
N GLU A 184 -13.57 17.84 -2.96
CA GLU A 184 -14.40 18.44 -1.91
C GLU A 184 -14.42 17.64 -0.60
N ASN A 185 -13.97 16.40 -0.60
CA ASN A 185 -13.95 15.51 0.56
C ASN A 185 -12.53 15.24 1.08
N THR A 186 -11.61 16.11 0.81
CA THR A 186 -10.25 16.07 1.39
C THR A 186 -10.21 16.58 2.84
N GLY A 187 -11.30 16.41 3.57
CA GLY A 187 -11.26 16.54 5.00
C GLY A 187 -10.15 15.66 5.57
N PRO A 188 -9.61 15.99 6.73
CA PRO A 188 -8.49 15.24 7.31
C PRO A 188 -8.86 13.76 7.35
N TYR A 189 -8.01 12.92 6.78
CA TYR A 189 -8.14 11.46 6.88
C TYR A 189 -8.01 11.10 8.35
N ARG A 190 -9.15 11.00 9.05
CA ARG A 190 -9.20 11.04 10.51
C ARG A 190 -8.40 9.93 11.17
N ASP A 191 -8.29 8.79 10.51
CA ASP A 191 -7.65 7.61 11.10
C ASP A 191 -6.12 7.73 11.07
N TRP A 192 -5.52 7.86 9.89
CA TRP A 192 -4.07 8.00 9.76
C TRP A 192 -3.56 9.39 10.10
N SER A 193 -4.35 10.44 9.84
CA SER A 193 -3.93 11.82 10.10
C SER A 193 -3.91 12.15 11.59
N ASN A 194 -4.87 11.62 12.33
CA ASN A 194 -5.00 11.84 13.76
C ASN A 194 -4.79 13.32 14.14
N GLU A 195 -5.55 14.19 13.47
CA GLU A 195 -5.49 15.65 13.71
C GLU A 195 -4.09 16.27 13.52
N GLY A 196 -3.29 15.68 12.61
CA GLY A 196 -1.92 16.11 12.32
C GLY A 196 -0.84 15.40 13.15
N ASN A 197 -1.21 14.51 14.08
CA ASN A 197 -0.24 13.72 14.86
C ASN A 197 0.36 12.58 14.00
N GLY A 198 -0.38 12.11 12.99
CA GLY A 198 0.07 11.07 12.08
C GLY A 198 1.08 11.55 11.04
N GLY A 199 1.69 10.61 10.37
CA GLY A 199 2.66 10.91 9.31
C GLY A 199 3.30 9.67 8.71
N CYS A 200 4.42 9.89 8.04
CA CYS A 200 5.22 8.84 7.45
C CYS A 200 6.71 9.19 7.56
N THR A 201 7.50 8.20 7.93
CA THR A 201 8.96 8.32 7.94
C THR A 201 9.59 7.29 7.01
N MET A 202 10.77 7.55 6.51
CA MET A 202 11.59 6.59 5.80
C MET A 202 13.06 6.77 6.19
N TYR A 203 13.74 5.67 6.40
CA TYR A 203 15.17 5.61 6.64
C TYR A 203 15.78 4.35 6.05
N HIS A 204 17.11 4.31 5.96
CA HIS A 204 17.85 3.17 5.43
C HIS A 204 18.53 2.38 6.54
N THR A 205 18.52 1.06 6.37
CA THR A 205 19.44 0.13 7.02
C THR A 205 20.34 -0.52 5.95
N ASN A 206 21.27 -1.38 6.35
CA ASN A 206 22.11 -2.12 5.41
C ASN A 206 21.27 -3.01 4.45
N ALA A 207 20.18 -3.61 4.94
CA ALA A 207 19.35 -4.55 4.19
C ALA A 207 18.05 -3.96 3.64
N ALA A 208 17.54 -2.89 4.25
CA ALA A 208 16.21 -2.35 3.98
C ALA A 208 16.19 -0.84 3.82
N THR A 209 15.21 -0.38 3.06
CA THR A 209 14.62 0.95 3.18
C THR A 209 13.31 0.79 3.92
N VAL A 210 13.26 1.27 5.15
CA VAL A 210 12.10 1.11 6.02
C VAL A 210 11.21 2.33 5.91
N VAL A 211 9.98 2.12 5.43
CA VAL A 211 8.92 3.12 5.42
C VAL A 211 7.97 2.81 6.56
N THR A 212 7.64 3.80 7.38
CA THR A 212 6.70 3.66 8.50
C THR A 212 5.63 4.73 8.42
N ALA A 213 4.40 4.33 8.12
CA ALA A 213 3.23 5.17 8.33
C ALA A 213 2.78 5.01 9.79
N TYR A 214 2.43 6.11 10.46
CA TYR A 214 2.08 6.10 11.87
C TYR A 214 0.94 7.08 12.16
N THR A 215 0.19 6.79 13.24
CA THR A 215 -0.93 7.64 13.68
C THR A 215 -0.56 8.64 14.76
N GLY A 216 0.51 8.39 15.53
CA GLY A 216 0.71 9.00 16.83
C GLY A 216 -0.30 8.48 17.87
N PRO A 217 -0.39 9.12 19.05
CA PRO A 217 -1.21 8.65 20.18
C PRO A 217 -2.69 8.51 19.83
N LYS A 218 -3.31 7.39 20.24
CA LYS A 218 -4.73 7.07 20.01
C LYS A 218 -5.40 6.53 21.26
N ASN A 219 -6.61 7.02 21.53
CA ASN A 219 -7.49 6.48 22.55
C ASN A 219 -8.66 5.75 21.91
N ILE A 220 -8.88 4.50 22.33
CA ILE A 220 -10.01 3.69 21.91
C ILE A 220 -10.88 3.43 23.15
N ALA A 221 -12.13 3.87 23.10
CA ALA A 221 -13.07 3.65 24.20
C ALA A 221 -13.36 2.16 24.40
N ARG A 222 -13.83 1.79 25.57
CA ARG A 222 -14.30 0.42 25.86
C ARG A 222 -15.33 -0.01 24.83
N ASN A 223 -15.15 -1.19 24.24
CA ASN A 223 -15.95 -1.76 23.14
C ASN A 223 -15.98 -0.89 21.88
N GLY A 224 -15.11 0.14 21.80
CA GLY A 224 -14.91 0.94 20.60
C GLY A 224 -13.96 0.31 19.61
N GLU A 225 -13.91 0.89 18.42
CA GLU A 225 -12.99 0.48 17.36
C GLU A 225 -12.33 1.68 16.70
N MET A 226 -11.15 1.43 16.13
CA MET A 226 -10.46 2.30 15.19
C MET A 226 -10.29 1.54 13.88
N VAL A 227 -10.55 2.18 12.75
CA VAL A 227 -10.42 1.57 11.42
C VAL A 227 -9.31 2.29 10.66
N LEU A 228 -8.34 1.52 10.17
CA LEU A 228 -7.26 2.01 9.31
C LEU A 228 -7.37 1.37 7.94
N ASN A 229 -7.50 2.21 6.91
CA ASN A 229 -7.62 1.78 5.52
C ASN A 229 -6.37 2.20 4.74
N PHE A 230 -5.82 1.28 3.96
CA PHE A 230 -4.71 1.56 3.06
C PHE A 230 -4.75 0.66 1.83
N GLY A 231 -4.05 1.06 0.79
CA GLY A 231 -3.85 0.29 -0.42
C GLY A 231 -2.37 0.11 -0.72
N LEU A 232 -2.04 -1.04 -1.30
CA LEU A 232 -0.74 -1.32 -1.88
C LEU A 232 -0.94 -1.55 -3.39
N LEU A 233 -0.11 -0.94 -4.24
CA LEU A 233 -0.10 -1.22 -5.67
C LEU A 233 1.29 -1.69 -6.06
N ILE A 234 1.38 -2.94 -6.52
CA ILE A 234 2.64 -3.56 -6.94
C ILE A 234 2.90 -3.20 -8.40
N THR A 235 4.06 -2.63 -8.66
CA THR A 235 4.46 -2.18 -10.00
C THR A 235 5.69 -2.91 -10.52
N PRO A 236 5.85 -3.00 -11.84
CA PRO A 236 4.92 -2.67 -12.93
C PRO A 236 3.69 -3.59 -12.93
N PHE A 237 2.56 -3.16 -13.48
CA PHE A 237 1.33 -3.97 -13.54
C PHE A 237 1.07 -4.60 -14.92
N HIS A 238 1.72 -4.13 -15.99
CA HIS A 238 1.71 -4.75 -17.32
C HIS A 238 3.03 -4.44 -18.07
N PRO A 239 3.42 -5.26 -19.06
CA PRO A 239 4.53 -4.94 -19.92
C PRO A 239 4.28 -3.68 -20.74
N LEU A 240 5.34 -2.92 -20.99
CA LEU A 240 5.28 -1.77 -21.90
C LEU A 240 5.24 -2.27 -23.34
N ASP A 241 4.33 -1.74 -24.14
CA ASP A 241 4.37 -1.90 -25.58
C ASP A 241 5.50 -1.01 -26.15
N ASN A 242 6.32 -1.57 -27.04
CA ASN A 242 7.36 -0.81 -27.75
C ASN A 242 6.80 0.33 -28.61
N LYS A 243 5.53 0.23 -29.02
CA LYS A 243 4.83 1.26 -29.78
C LYS A 243 4.33 2.42 -28.89
N HIS A 244 4.26 2.20 -27.58
CA HIS A 244 3.71 3.18 -26.64
C HIS A 244 4.33 4.57 -26.79
N TRP A 245 5.64 4.65 -27.02
CA TRP A 245 6.35 5.93 -27.19
C TRP A 245 6.10 6.64 -28.52
N SER A 246 5.60 5.92 -29.52
CA SER A 246 5.21 6.46 -30.84
C SER A 246 3.71 6.79 -30.92
N GLU A 247 2.91 6.30 -29.97
CA GLU A 247 1.49 6.64 -29.88
C GLU A 247 1.32 8.07 -29.39
N ARG A 248 0.58 8.86 -30.14
CA ARG A 248 0.30 10.24 -29.79
C ARG A 248 -1.17 10.41 -29.50
N TYR A 249 -1.50 10.93 -28.33
CA TYR A 249 -2.85 11.36 -28.01
C TYR A 249 -3.13 12.71 -28.68
N TYR A 250 -4.16 12.78 -29.47
CA TYR A 250 -4.59 14.00 -30.12
C TYR A 250 -5.70 14.65 -29.30
N HIS A 251 -5.41 15.83 -28.75
CA HIS A 251 -6.40 16.62 -28.00
C HIS A 251 -6.95 17.81 -28.78
N SER A 252 -6.55 17.99 -30.04
CA SER A 252 -7.02 19.10 -30.86
C SER A 252 -7.93 18.61 -31.97
N ASP A 253 -8.74 19.52 -32.45
CA ASP A 253 -9.51 19.50 -33.69
C ASP A 253 -10.86 18.80 -33.69
N ASN A 254 -11.42 18.43 -32.59
CA ASN A 254 -12.79 17.89 -32.51
C ASN A 254 -13.16 16.88 -33.62
N ASN A 255 -12.17 16.15 -34.14
CA ASN A 255 -12.36 15.18 -35.19
C ASN A 255 -11.95 13.77 -34.71
N PRO A 256 -12.87 13.03 -34.05
CA PRO A 256 -12.61 11.70 -33.54
C PRO A 256 -12.28 10.68 -34.64
N GLU A 257 -12.81 10.84 -35.85
CA GLU A 257 -12.53 9.92 -36.94
C GLU A 257 -11.08 10.04 -37.42
N LYS A 258 -10.56 11.26 -37.50
CA LYS A 258 -9.15 11.50 -37.83
C LYS A 258 -8.22 11.00 -36.72
N ALA A 259 -8.59 11.19 -35.48
CA ALA A 259 -7.83 10.66 -34.34
C ALA A 259 -7.78 9.12 -34.37
N ALA A 260 -8.91 8.46 -34.62
CA ALA A 260 -9.00 7.01 -34.75
C ALA A 260 -8.19 6.49 -35.95
N SER A 261 -8.20 7.19 -37.07
CA SER A 261 -7.42 6.81 -38.27
C SER A 261 -5.90 6.88 -38.08
N LEU A 262 -5.46 7.67 -37.09
CA LEU A 262 -4.06 7.81 -36.68
C LEU A 262 -3.67 6.84 -35.56
N GLY A 263 -4.60 5.95 -35.14
CA GLY A 263 -4.37 5.02 -34.04
C GLY A 263 -4.38 5.67 -32.65
N ALA A 264 -4.92 6.89 -32.53
CA ALA A 264 -5.09 7.50 -31.24
C ALA A 264 -6.22 6.81 -30.47
N THR A 265 -5.95 6.40 -29.24
CA THR A 265 -6.97 5.93 -28.30
C THR A 265 -7.39 7.09 -27.39
N VAL A 266 -8.68 7.32 -27.27
CA VAL A 266 -9.26 8.32 -26.37
C VAL A 266 -9.35 7.72 -24.98
#